data_73f32595c70e778c9967163c0de15b7c
#
_entry.id   73f32595c70e778c9967163c0de15b7c
#
_cell.length_a   1.000
_cell.length_b   1.000
_cell.length_c   1.000
_cell.angle_alpha   90.00
_cell.angle_beta   90.00
_cell.angle_gamma   90.00
#
_symmetry.space_group_name_H-M   'P 1'
#
loop_
_entity.id
_entity.type
_entity.pdbx_description
1 polymer ?
#
loop_
_entity_poly.entity_id
_entity_poly.type
_entity_poly.pdbx_seq_one_letter_code
_entity_poly.pdbx_strand_id
1 'polypeptide(L)'
;VFEESNLNRQLASTEENLGKNKACEMKKRIQQINAEIEVQAIPQFIDENNGLNMIMGADLVMDALDSRKSKLMLQDLCKKAGIPMVHGGVSGWQGQGCTIMPGDDTLCVLYGGHNLEKSEKVGTPSFTPAVAAGIQVAKAVKLLLGRENAEKKSVLFFGLLEDEWCEVELKGEKSLNG
;
A
#
# COMPACT_ATOMS: atom_id res chain seq x y z
N VAL A 1 11.94 8.41 9.59
CA VAL A 1 12.41 7.85 10.87
C VAL A 1 11.23 7.31 11.67
N PHE A 2 11.49 6.46 12.68
CA PHE A 2 10.47 6.07 13.65
C PHE A 2 10.18 7.22 14.62
N GLU A 3 8.89 7.37 14.93
CA GLU A 3 8.36 8.36 15.85
C GLU A 3 7.55 7.64 16.96
N GLU A 4 7.38 8.25 18.12
CA GLU A 4 6.58 7.71 19.23
C GLU A 4 5.19 7.28 18.78
N SER A 5 4.54 8.08 17.92
CA SER A 5 3.24 7.78 17.32
C SER A 5 3.21 6.50 16.47
N ASN A 6 4.34 5.90 16.15
CA ASN A 6 4.44 4.65 15.38
C ASN A 6 4.45 3.39 16.24
N LEU A 7 4.79 3.52 17.54
CA LEU A 7 4.97 2.40 18.45
C LEU A 7 3.74 1.49 18.58
N ASN A 8 2.56 2.05 18.43
CA ASN A 8 1.31 1.31 18.57
C ASN A 8 1.02 0.35 17.40
N ARG A 9 1.65 0.51 16.22
CA ARG A 9 1.26 -0.25 15.02
C ARG A 9 2.36 -0.68 14.07
N GLN A 10 3.52 -0.04 14.10
CA GLN A 10 4.62 -0.40 13.18
C GLN A 10 5.51 -1.47 13.83
N LEU A 11 5.44 -2.69 13.32
CA LEU A 11 6.07 -3.90 13.89
C LEU A 11 7.57 -3.75 14.19
N ALA A 12 8.29 -2.94 13.41
CA ALA A 12 9.72 -2.72 13.61
C ALA A 12 10.03 -1.55 14.54
N SER A 13 9.02 -0.80 15.03
CA SER A 13 9.26 0.31 15.95
C SER A 13 9.39 -0.18 17.39
N THR A 14 10.38 0.35 18.08
CA THR A 14 10.64 0.14 19.51
C THR A 14 11.10 1.45 20.13
N GLU A 15 11.05 1.59 21.45
CA GLU A 15 11.60 2.75 22.14
C GLU A 15 13.09 2.98 21.81
N GLU A 16 13.86 1.89 21.63
CA GLU A 16 15.28 1.94 21.36
C GLU A 16 15.64 2.46 19.95
N ASN A 17 14.70 2.40 18.99
CA ASN A 17 14.95 2.81 17.62
C ASN A 17 14.19 4.07 17.18
N LEU A 18 13.60 4.80 18.11
CA LEU A 18 13.05 6.12 17.85
C LEU A 18 14.10 7.05 17.23
N GLY A 19 13.73 7.79 16.22
CA GLY A 19 14.62 8.65 15.43
C GLY A 19 15.48 7.92 14.38
N LYS A 20 15.53 6.58 14.39
CA LYS A 20 16.29 5.80 13.39
C LYS A 20 15.49 5.63 12.09
N ASN A 21 16.20 5.43 10.99
CA ASN A 21 15.59 5.26 9.67
C ASN A 21 14.82 3.94 9.57
N LYS A 22 13.55 4.02 9.14
CA LYS A 22 12.63 2.87 9.06
C LYS A 22 13.12 1.76 8.13
N ALA A 23 13.65 2.12 6.94
CA ALA A 23 14.12 1.14 5.97
C ALA A 23 15.35 0.37 6.50
N CYS A 24 16.28 1.07 7.14
CA CYS A 24 17.46 0.47 7.72
C CYS A 24 17.13 -0.47 8.89
N GLU A 25 16.22 -0.06 9.78
CA GLU A 25 15.79 -0.88 10.91
C GLU A 25 14.96 -2.10 10.44
N MET A 26 14.12 -1.94 9.43
CA MET A 26 13.39 -3.05 8.84
C MET A 26 14.32 -4.07 8.19
N LYS A 27 15.36 -3.62 7.47
CA LYS A 27 16.41 -4.52 6.94
C LYS A 27 17.02 -5.38 8.04
N LYS A 28 17.44 -4.76 9.14
CA LYS A 28 18.01 -5.50 10.31
C LYS A 28 17.01 -6.53 10.85
N ARG A 29 15.74 -6.13 10.99
CA ARG A 29 14.69 -7.01 11.50
C ARG A 29 14.46 -8.21 10.58
N ILE A 30 14.41 -8.03 9.26
CA ILE A 30 14.24 -9.12 8.31
C ILE A 30 15.43 -10.08 8.35
N GLN A 31 16.66 -9.56 8.40
CA GLN A 31 17.87 -10.38 8.50
C GLN A 31 17.95 -11.20 9.80
N GLN A 32 17.36 -10.70 10.89
CA GLN A 32 17.23 -11.47 12.15
C GLN A 32 16.20 -12.61 12.04
N ILE A 33 15.19 -12.47 11.17
CA ILE A 33 14.16 -13.49 10.94
C ILE A 33 14.67 -14.56 9.96
N ASN A 34 15.25 -14.10 8.84
CA ASN A 34 15.84 -14.99 7.84
C ASN A 34 17.01 -14.27 7.15
N ALA A 35 18.23 -14.72 7.42
CA ALA A 35 19.45 -14.12 6.88
C ALA A 35 19.66 -14.39 5.38
N GLU A 36 18.96 -15.39 4.79
CA GLU A 36 19.05 -15.73 3.37
C GLU A 36 18.28 -14.75 2.47
N ILE A 37 17.37 -13.95 3.05
CA ILE A 37 16.62 -12.94 2.28
C ILE A 37 17.52 -11.75 2.00
N GLU A 38 17.75 -11.47 0.71
CA GLU A 38 18.43 -10.24 0.30
C GLU A 38 17.51 -9.04 0.49
N VAL A 39 17.96 -8.05 1.25
CA VAL A 39 17.21 -6.83 1.54
C VAL A 39 18.04 -5.61 1.17
N GLN A 40 17.54 -4.82 0.25
CA GLN A 40 18.07 -3.50 -0.07
C GLN A 40 17.27 -2.43 0.66
N ALA A 41 17.87 -1.76 1.64
CA ALA A 41 17.26 -0.61 2.29
C ALA A 41 17.62 0.68 1.54
N ILE A 42 16.62 1.46 1.14
CA ILE A 42 16.80 2.75 0.49
C ILE A 42 16.27 3.84 1.43
N PRO A 43 17.16 4.47 2.26
CA PRO A 43 16.76 5.43 3.28
C PRO A 43 16.49 6.84 2.68
N GLN A 44 15.65 6.89 1.65
CA GLN A 44 15.29 8.11 0.93
C GLN A 44 13.78 8.27 0.91
N PHE A 45 13.32 9.50 0.82
CA PHE A 45 11.92 9.80 0.55
C PHE A 45 11.66 9.54 -0.94
N ILE A 46 10.61 8.77 -1.24
CA ILE A 46 10.22 8.51 -2.63
C ILE A 46 9.44 9.70 -3.19
N ASP A 47 9.83 10.18 -4.37
CA ASP A 47 9.16 11.24 -5.10
C ASP A 47 9.12 10.97 -6.62
N GLU A 48 8.60 11.90 -7.38
CA GLU A 48 8.47 11.80 -8.84
C GLU A 48 9.83 11.72 -9.57
N ASN A 49 10.92 12.23 -8.98
CA ASN A 49 12.25 12.28 -9.61
C ASN A 49 13.03 10.97 -9.41
N ASN A 50 12.88 10.34 -8.23
CA ASN A 50 13.67 9.17 -7.86
C ASN A 50 12.87 7.87 -7.88
N GLY A 51 11.54 7.94 -7.77
CA GLY A 51 10.67 6.80 -7.55
C GLY A 51 10.72 5.76 -8.66
N LEU A 52 10.82 6.19 -9.92
CA LEU A 52 10.93 5.24 -11.03
C LEU A 52 12.18 4.36 -10.90
N ASN A 53 13.33 4.95 -10.57
CA ASN A 53 14.57 4.21 -10.39
C ASN A 53 14.52 3.27 -9.16
N MET A 54 13.75 3.65 -8.14
CA MET A 54 13.60 2.83 -6.92
C MET A 54 12.78 1.56 -7.16
N ILE A 55 11.79 1.59 -8.08
CA ILE A 55 10.89 0.47 -8.32
C ILE A 55 11.27 -0.37 -9.54
N MET A 56 12.15 0.12 -10.41
CA MET A 56 12.57 -0.59 -11.62
C MET A 56 13.17 -1.96 -11.31
N GLY A 57 12.68 -2.97 -12.04
CA GLY A 57 13.12 -4.36 -11.89
C GLY A 57 12.40 -5.13 -10.77
N ALA A 58 11.46 -4.52 -10.07
CA ALA A 58 10.61 -5.24 -9.13
C ALA A 58 9.50 -6.01 -9.89
N ASP A 59 9.15 -7.20 -9.41
CA ASP A 59 8.00 -7.98 -9.91
C ASP A 59 6.67 -7.39 -9.43
N LEU A 60 6.68 -6.67 -8.30
CA LEU A 60 5.53 -6.12 -7.62
C LEU A 60 5.93 -4.96 -6.71
N VAL A 61 5.08 -3.95 -6.60
CA VAL A 61 5.22 -2.86 -5.64
C VAL A 61 4.13 -2.96 -4.57
N MET A 62 4.54 -2.90 -3.29
CA MET A 62 3.61 -2.83 -2.14
C MET A 62 3.47 -1.38 -1.68
N ASP A 63 2.24 -0.85 -1.71
CA ASP A 63 1.94 0.50 -1.23
C ASP A 63 1.81 0.54 0.30
N ALA A 64 2.76 1.17 0.95
CA ALA A 64 2.74 1.46 2.38
C ALA A 64 2.82 2.97 2.68
N LEU A 65 2.47 3.81 1.69
CA LEU A 65 2.48 5.26 1.83
C LEU A 65 1.23 5.75 2.59
N ASP A 66 1.34 6.89 3.25
CA ASP A 66 0.31 7.42 4.14
C ASP A 66 -0.57 8.50 3.49
N SER A 67 -0.07 9.23 2.51
CA SER A 67 -0.81 10.31 1.85
C SER A 67 -1.43 9.89 0.53
N ARG A 68 -2.61 10.41 0.22
CA ARG A 68 -3.27 10.20 -1.08
C ARG A 68 -2.40 10.64 -2.24
N LYS A 69 -1.74 11.80 -2.10
CA LYS A 69 -0.83 12.32 -3.13
C LYS A 69 0.28 11.33 -3.43
N SER A 70 0.93 10.81 -2.40
CA SER A 70 2.02 9.83 -2.56
C SER A 70 1.54 8.50 -3.14
N LYS A 71 0.33 8.05 -2.78
CA LYS A 71 -0.28 6.84 -3.33
C LYS A 71 -0.60 6.97 -4.82
N LEU A 72 -1.19 8.09 -5.23
CA LEU A 72 -1.45 8.38 -6.65
C LEU A 72 -0.15 8.49 -7.45
N MET A 73 0.84 9.18 -6.92
CA MET A 73 2.18 9.24 -7.52
C MET A 73 2.78 7.83 -7.70
N LEU A 74 2.68 6.97 -6.69
CA LEU A 74 3.20 5.60 -6.78
C LEU A 74 2.47 4.79 -7.85
N GLN A 75 1.14 4.92 -7.97
CA GLN A 75 0.37 4.30 -9.06
C GLN A 75 0.88 4.76 -10.44
N ASP A 76 1.13 6.05 -10.62
CA ASP A 76 1.65 6.60 -11.88
C ASP A 76 3.06 6.08 -12.20
N LEU A 77 3.91 5.95 -11.19
CA LEU A 77 5.25 5.35 -11.34
C LEU A 77 5.15 3.88 -11.74
N CYS A 78 4.29 3.10 -11.08
CA CYS A 78 4.04 1.70 -11.41
C CYS A 78 3.48 1.53 -12.83
N LYS A 79 2.55 2.40 -13.24
CA LYS A 79 2.02 2.45 -14.61
C LYS A 79 3.13 2.68 -15.65
N LYS A 80 4.01 3.67 -15.41
CA LYS A 80 5.17 3.97 -16.27
C LYS A 80 6.19 2.83 -16.34
N ALA A 81 6.41 2.15 -15.22
CA ALA A 81 7.35 1.04 -15.13
C ALA A 81 6.78 -0.28 -15.68
N GLY A 82 5.47 -0.38 -15.91
CA GLY A 82 4.81 -1.62 -16.29
C GLY A 82 4.76 -2.65 -15.14
N ILE A 83 4.81 -2.21 -13.88
CA ILE A 83 4.89 -3.06 -12.69
C ILE A 83 3.56 -3.00 -11.95
N PRO A 84 2.96 -4.15 -11.58
CA PRO A 84 1.74 -4.16 -10.78
C PRO A 84 1.98 -3.66 -9.35
N MET A 85 0.92 -3.13 -8.75
CA MET A 85 0.96 -2.59 -7.38
C MET A 85 -0.15 -3.24 -6.54
N VAL A 86 0.15 -3.53 -5.28
CA VAL A 86 -0.86 -3.87 -4.28
C VAL A 86 -1.03 -2.69 -3.33
N HIS A 87 -2.23 -2.13 -3.36
CA HIS A 87 -2.61 -0.99 -2.53
C HIS A 87 -3.28 -1.44 -1.23
N GLY A 88 -3.00 -0.71 -0.14
CA GLY A 88 -3.71 -0.76 1.13
C GLY A 88 -3.95 0.65 1.67
N GLY A 89 -5.11 0.83 2.30
CA GLY A 89 -5.47 2.08 2.96
C GLY A 89 -6.25 1.80 4.24
N VAL A 90 -6.06 2.65 5.24
CA VAL A 90 -6.75 2.53 6.54
C VAL A 90 -7.19 3.90 7.05
N SER A 91 -8.32 3.92 7.76
CA SER A 91 -8.85 5.09 8.47
C SER A 91 -9.66 4.62 9.67
N GLY A 92 -9.21 4.90 10.89
CA GLY A 92 -9.86 4.41 12.11
C GLY A 92 -9.97 2.88 12.11
N TRP A 93 -11.18 2.36 12.19
CA TRP A 93 -11.50 0.93 12.18
C TRP A 93 -11.72 0.36 10.78
N GLN A 94 -11.67 1.19 9.75
CA GLN A 94 -11.95 0.81 8.37
C GLN A 94 -10.68 0.72 7.55
N GLY A 95 -10.71 -0.13 6.52
CA GLY A 95 -9.63 -0.23 5.58
C GLY A 95 -10.05 -0.81 4.23
N GLN A 96 -9.09 -0.80 3.33
CA GLN A 96 -9.29 -1.30 1.98
C GLN A 96 -8.00 -1.90 1.42
N GLY A 97 -8.15 -2.79 0.44
CA GLY A 97 -7.02 -3.35 -0.29
C GLY A 97 -7.39 -3.82 -1.68
N CYS A 98 -6.53 -3.58 -2.65
CA CYS A 98 -6.71 -4.02 -4.03
C CYS A 98 -5.40 -4.30 -4.74
N THR A 99 -5.48 -5.10 -5.81
CA THR A 99 -4.41 -5.25 -6.80
C THR A 99 -4.68 -4.25 -7.94
N ILE A 100 -3.65 -3.57 -8.38
CA ILE A 100 -3.70 -2.56 -9.45
C ILE A 100 -2.73 -3.00 -10.53
N MET A 101 -3.26 -3.35 -11.69
CA MET A 101 -2.45 -3.74 -12.84
C MET A 101 -1.92 -2.50 -13.57
N PRO A 102 -0.77 -2.60 -14.28
CA PRO A 102 -0.25 -1.49 -15.09
C PRO A 102 -1.30 -1.00 -16.08
N GLY A 103 -1.62 0.28 -16.02
CA GLY A 103 -2.67 0.89 -16.85
C GLY A 103 -4.02 1.08 -16.16
N ASP A 104 -4.23 0.51 -14.98
CA ASP A 104 -5.42 0.77 -14.18
C ASP A 104 -5.33 2.10 -13.45
N ASP A 105 -6.43 2.84 -13.44
CA ASP A 105 -6.55 4.12 -12.73
C ASP A 105 -7.35 3.98 -11.42
N THR A 106 -7.24 2.82 -10.77
CA THR A 106 -8.03 2.45 -9.59
C THR A 106 -7.97 3.49 -8.47
N LEU A 107 -6.78 4.01 -8.14
CA LEU A 107 -6.68 5.04 -7.10
C LEU A 107 -7.24 6.40 -7.54
N CYS A 108 -7.22 6.71 -8.83
CA CYS A 108 -7.88 7.90 -9.34
C CYS A 108 -9.40 7.81 -9.15
N VAL A 109 -9.99 6.63 -9.37
CA VAL A 109 -11.42 6.38 -9.10
C VAL A 109 -11.72 6.47 -7.60
N LEU A 110 -10.86 5.88 -6.75
CA LEU A 110 -11.06 5.88 -5.30
C LEU A 110 -10.86 7.26 -4.65
N TYR A 111 -9.90 8.04 -5.15
CA TYR A 111 -9.46 9.27 -4.51
C TYR A 111 -9.67 10.54 -5.34
N GLY A 112 -9.91 10.41 -6.67
CA GLY A 112 -9.88 11.53 -7.62
C GLY A 112 -11.12 12.43 -7.65
N GLY A 113 -12.23 12.03 -7.05
CA GLY A 113 -13.52 12.73 -7.18
C GLY A 113 -13.88 13.69 -6.05
N HIS A 114 -13.11 13.77 -4.98
CA HIS A 114 -13.48 14.54 -3.81
C HIS A 114 -12.37 15.48 -3.36
N ASN A 115 -12.67 16.78 -3.37
CA ASN A 115 -12.12 17.75 -2.42
C ASN A 115 -12.49 17.26 -1.00
N LEU A 116 -11.88 16.17 -0.57
CA LEU A 116 -12.02 15.75 0.80
C LEU A 116 -11.14 16.70 1.60
N GLU A 117 -11.76 17.76 2.07
CA GLU A 117 -11.30 18.55 3.20
C GLU A 117 -10.74 17.59 4.25
N LYS A 118 -9.71 18.06 4.95
CA LYS A 118 -9.00 17.33 6.00
C LYS A 118 -9.98 16.45 6.77
N SER A 119 -9.97 15.14 6.52
CA SER A 119 -10.67 14.22 7.40
C SER A 119 -10.16 14.48 8.81
N GLU A 120 -11.06 14.59 9.77
CA GLU A 120 -10.69 14.63 11.18
C GLU A 120 -9.60 13.58 11.42
N LYS A 121 -8.62 13.92 12.25
CA LYS A 121 -7.55 12.99 12.59
C LYS A 121 -8.15 11.82 13.37
N VAL A 122 -8.68 10.86 12.66
CA VAL A 122 -9.15 9.61 13.23
C VAL A 122 -7.90 8.83 13.66
N GLY A 123 -7.86 8.43 14.92
CA GLY A 123 -6.77 7.58 15.41
C GLY A 123 -6.67 6.29 14.60
N THR A 124 -5.49 5.69 14.55
CA THR A 124 -5.26 4.43 13.84
C THR A 124 -5.01 3.32 14.86
N PRO A 125 -6.02 2.49 15.20
CA PRO A 125 -5.82 1.33 16.05
C PRO A 125 -4.85 0.34 15.42
N SER A 126 -4.05 -0.37 16.22
CA SER A 126 -2.98 -1.26 15.73
C SER A 126 -3.49 -2.41 14.86
N PHE A 127 -4.68 -2.91 15.14
CA PHE A 127 -5.28 -4.04 14.44
C PHE A 127 -5.72 -3.70 13.01
N THR A 128 -6.16 -2.47 12.74
CA THR A 128 -6.63 -2.07 11.40
C THR A 128 -5.52 -2.14 10.34
N PRO A 129 -4.32 -1.54 10.53
CA PRO A 129 -3.23 -1.73 9.58
C PRO A 129 -2.69 -3.17 9.54
N ALA A 130 -2.79 -3.94 10.63
CA ALA A 130 -2.40 -5.35 10.61
C ALA A 130 -3.29 -6.18 9.67
N VAL A 131 -4.61 -5.97 9.72
CA VAL A 131 -5.57 -6.61 8.79
C VAL A 131 -5.30 -6.15 7.35
N ALA A 132 -5.14 -4.84 7.12
CA ALA A 132 -4.84 -4.31 5.79
C ALA A 132 -3.54 -4.91 5.22
N ALA A 133 -2.48 -5.00 6.02
CA ALA A 133 -1.22 -5.60 5.60
C ALA A 133 -1.38 -7.09 5.26
N GLY A 134 -2.16 -7.85 6.05
CA GLY A 134 -2.48 -9.25 5.76
C GLY A 134 -3.20 -9.42 4.41
N ILE A 135 -4.17 -8.55 4.10
CA ILE A 135 -4.86 -8.51 2.81
C ILE A 135 -3.87 -8.20 1.68
N GLN A 136 -3.02 -7.18 1.86
CA GLN A 136 -2.03 -6.82 0.85
C GLN A 136 -1.06 -7.99 0.56
N VAL A 137 -0.53 -8.63 1.60
CA VAL A 137 0.38 -9.78 1.44
C VAL A 137 -0.34 -10.93 0.73
N ALA A 138 -1.59 -11.25 1.09
CA ALA A 138 -2.36 -12.30 0.43
C ALA A 138 -2.58 -12.00 -1.06
N LYS A 139 -2.91 -10.75 -1.42
CA LYS A 139 -3.03 -10.32 -2.83
C LYS A 139 -1.70 -10.39 -3.56
N ALA A 140 -0.61 -9.92 -2.95
CA ALA A 140 0.73 -10.00 -3.53
C ALA A 140 1.14 -11.44 -3.85
N VAL A 141 0.95 -12.35 -2.89
CA VAL A 141 1.28 -13.78 -3.09
C VAL A 141 0.40 -14.40 -4.19
N LYS A 142 -0.91 -14.11 -4.22
CA LYS A 142 -1.79 -14.59 -5.30
C LYS A 142 -1.31 -14.10 -6.67
N LEU A 143 -0.93 -12.82 -6.78
CA LEU A 143 -0.45 -12.26 -8.03
C LEU A 143 0.84 -12.93 -8.49
N LEU A 144 1.83 -13.05 -7.61
CA LEU A 144 3.12 -13.69 -7.91
C LEU A 144 2.99 -15.18 -8.26
N LEU A 145 1.98 -15.86 -7.74
CA LEU A 145 1.65 -17.26 -8.08
C LEU A 145 0.73 -17.40 -9.30
N GLY A 146 0.38 -16.31 -9.98
CA GLY A 146 -0.55 -16.33 -11.11
C GLY A 146 -1.98 -16.76 -10.73
N ARG A 147 -2.38 -16.59 -9.48
CA ARG A 147 -3.71 -16.95 -8.95
C ARG A 147 -4.65 -15.75 -8.80
N GLU A 148 -4.17 -14.55 -9.06
CA GLU A 148 -5.02 -13.34 -9.09
C GLU A 148 -5.69 -13.23 -10.45
N ASN A 149 -6.99 -12.93 -10.46
CA ASN A 149 -7.68 -12.58 -11.70
C ASN A 149 -7.37 -11.11 -12.04
N ALA A 150 -6.37 -10.91 -12.88
CA ALA A 150 -5.89 -9.58 -13.28
C ALA A 150 -6.94 -8.75 -14.03
N GLU A 151 -7.98 -9.39 -14.61
CA GLU A 151 -9.07 -8.71 -15.31
C GLU A 151 -10.12 -8.14 -14.33
N LYS A 152 -10.19 -8.69 -13.11
CA LYS A 152 -11.15 -8.26 -12.10
C LYS A 152 -10.60 -7.05 -11.34
N LYS A 153 -11.01 -5.86 -11.76
CA LYS A 153 -10.72 -4.62 -11.03
C LYS A 153 -11.64 -4.50 -9.83
N SER A 154 -11.20 -4.98 -8.68
CA SER A 154 -12.01 -4.93 -7.46
C SER A 154 -11.23 -4.39 -6.27
N VAL A 155 -11.96 -3.74 -5.37
CA VAL A 155 -11.45 -3.25 -4.08
C VAL A 155 -12.20 -3.97 -2.98
N LEU A 156 -11.44 -4.59 -2.08
CA LEU A 156 -11.98 -5.15 -0.84
C LEU A 156 -11.97 -4.06 0.22
N PHE A 157 -13.14 -3.72 0.74
CA PHE A 157 -13.33 -2.85 1.89
C PHE A 157 -13.62 -3.70 3.12
N PHE A 158 -13.20 -3.22 4.28
CA PHE A 158 -13.55 -3.82 5.56
C PHE A 158 -13.80 -2.77 6.64
N GLY A 159 -14.74 -3.06 7.54
CA GLY A 159 -15.07 -2.30 8.75
C GLY A 159 -15.01 -3.24 9.95
N LEU A 160 -14.02 -3.03 10.83
CA LEU A 160 -13.79 -3.91 11.98
C LEU A 160 -14.68 -3.56 13.17
N LEU A 161 -15.34 -2.42 13.16
CA LEU A 161 -16.29 -2.02 14.22
C LEU A 161 -17.62 -2.73 14.04
N GLU A 162 -18.06 -2.89 12.80
CA GLU A 162 -19.34 -3.50 12.42
C GLU A 162 -19.18 -4.94 11.87
N ASP A 163 -17.95 -5.47 11.85
CA ASP A 163 -17.60 -6.78 11.27
C ASP A 163 -18.00 -6.91 9.78
N GLU A 164 -17.95 -5.81 9.04
CA GLU A 164 -18.39 -5.74 7.65
C GLU A 164 -17.23 -5.97 6.66
N TRP A 165 -17.55 -6.71 5.59
CA TRP A 165 -16.64 -6.96 4.47
C TRP A 165 -17.40 -6.81 3.16
N CYS A 166 -16.86 -6.02 2.25
CA CYS A 166 -17.48 -5.77 0.95
C CYS A 166 -16.43 -5.73 -0.16
N GLU A 167 -16.62 -6.51 -1.21
CA GLU A 167 -15.83 -6.40 -2.43
C GLU A 167 -16.63 -5.62 -3.47
N VAL A 168 -16.05 -4.51 -3.94
CA VAL A 168 -16.65 -3.64 -4.96
C VAL A 168 -15.87 -3.78 -6.25
N GLU A 169 -16.54 -4.20 -7.32
CA GLU A 169 -15.97 -4.26 -8.65
C GLU A 169 -16.06 -2.88 -9.32
N LEU A 170 -14.91 -2.36 -9.76
CA LEU A 170 -14.83 -1.10 -10.48
C LEU A 170 -15.12 -1.37 -11.96
N LYS A 171 -16.28 -0.94 -12.42
CA LYS A 171 -16.62 -1.00 -13.85
C LYS A 171 -15.72 -0.02 -14.60
N GLY A 172 -14.92 -0.52 -15.54
CA GLY A 172 -14.23 0.35 -16.49
C GLY A 172 -15.25 1.21 -17.24
N GLU A 173 -14.94 2.47 -17.46
CA GLU A 173 -15.73 3.29 -18.39
C GLU A 173 -15.76 2.55 -19.74
N LYS A 174 -16.94 2.11 -20.15
CA LYS A 174 -17.14 1.74 -21.54
C LYS A 174 -16.86 3.01 -22.34
N SER A 175 -15.83 2.97 -23.19
CA SER A 175 -15.59 4.05 -24.16
C SER A 175 -16.91 4.34 -24.88
N LEU A 176 -17.50 5.49 -24.57
CA LEU A 176 -18.58 6.08 -25.37
C LEU A 176 -17.97 6.57 -26.68
N ASN A 177 -17.57 5.65 -27.52
CA ASN A 177 -17.28 5.89 -28.92
C ASN A 177 -18.25 5.03 -29.73
N GLY A 178 -19.39 5.62 -30.04
CA GLY A 178 -20.35 5.23 -31.08
C GLY A 178 -20.58 6.42 -31.98
#